data_7819baf5181083e61b31a4fd9ab77c32
#
_entry.id   7819baf5181083e61b31a4fd9ab77c32
#
_cell.length_a   1.000
_cell.length_b   1.000
_cell.length_c   1.000
_cell.angle_alpha   90.00
_cell.angle_beta   90.00
_cell.angle_gamma   90.00
#
_symmetry.space_group_name_H-M   'P 1'
#
loop_
_entity.id
_entity.type
_entity.pdbx_description
1 polymer ?
#
loop_
_entity_poly.entity_id
_entity_poly.type
_entity_poly.pdbx_seq_one_letter_code
_entity_poly.pdbx_strand_id
1 'polypeptide(L)'
;MAKKVVLAGACRTAIGTMGGALSTVPAADLGSVVIKEALNRANVPADQVDEVLMGCVIQAGLGQNVARQASLNAGVPIEVPAVTINVVCGSGLNCVNLAATKILAGEADIVVAGGMENMSLAPFCLDKARFGYRMNNGTLKDCMVNDALWDAFNQYHMGITAENVCEQWGLTREELDEFAANSQQKAEAAIAAGKFKDEIVPVEVKMKKKTVVVDTDEGPRPGTTAESISKLRPAFKKDGIVTAANSSGINDGAAAIVVMSEEKAQELGVTPMATWVAGALGGVDPSIMGVGPVASTKKVLAKTGMSIDDFDLIEANEAFAAQSLAVGRDLGFDPEKLNENGGAIALGHPVGASGCRILVTLLHEMQKRDAKTGLATLCIGGGMGCSTIVKRD
;
A
#
# COMPACT_ATOMS: atom_id res chain seq x y z
N MET A 1 11.25 19.98 -24.59
CA MET A 1 10.71 20.16 -23.23
C MET A 1 11.02 18.89 -22.41
N ALA A 2 11.19 18.96 -21.10
CA ALA A 2 11.36 17.74 -20.31
C ALA A 2 10.08 16.93 -20.38
N LYS A 3 10.17 15.58 -20.57
CA LYS A 3 9.01 14.69 -20.54
C LYS A 3 8.29 14.85 -19.19
N LYS A 4 6.97 15.01 -19.23
CA LYS A 4 6.13 14.96 -18.04
C LYS A 4 5.44 13.61 -17.94
N VAL A 5 5.25 13.13 -16.73
CA VAL A 5 4.56 11.87 -16.44
C VAL A 5 3.27 12.16 -15.70
N VAL A 6 2.17 11.63 -16.19
CA VAL A 6 0.84 11.83 -15.62
C VAL A 6 0.24 10.53 -15.11
N LEU A 7 -0.66 10.64 -14.16
CA LEU A 7 -1.35 9.54 -13.49
C LEU A 7 -2.85 9.60 -13.82
N ALA A 8 -3.44 8.49 -14.22
CA ALA A 8 -4.85 8.41 -14.59
C ALA A 8 -5.48 7.09 -14.14
N GLY A 9 -6.79 7.03 -14.08
CA GLY A 9 -7.55 5.81 -13.85
C GLY A 9 -7.32 5.12 -12.51
N ALA A 10 -6.80 5.84 -11.50
CA ALA A 10 -6.49 5.27 -10.19
C ALA A 10 -7.70 4.59 -9.54
N CYS A 11 -7.51 3.32 -9.12
CA CYS A 11 -8.55 2.55 -8.46
C CYS A 11 -7.97 1.49 -7.53
N ARG A 12 -8.79 0.97 -6.60
CA ARG A 12 -8.46 -0.11 -5.69
C ARG A 12 -9.65 -1.04 -5.45
N THR A 13 -9.42 -2.23 -4.99
CA THR A 13 -10.48 -3.04 -4.38
C THR A 13 -10.86 -2.49 -3.00
N ALA A 14 -11.98 -2.92 -2.45
CA ALA A 14 -12.15 -2.89 -1.01
C ALA A 14 -11.00 -3.67 -0.34
N ILE A 15 -10.69 -3.34 0.91
CA ILE A 15 -9.68 -4.05 1.71
C ILE A 15 -10.40 -5.08 2.57
N GLY A 16 -10.09 -6.36 2.32
CA GLY A 16 -10.59 -7.49 3.11
C GLY A 16 -9.76 -7.71 4.38
N THR A 17 -10.40 -8.21 5.43
CA THR A 17 -9.71 -8.67 6.64
C THR A 17 -9.23 -10.11 6.48
N MET A 18 -8.29 -10.55 7.32
CA MET A 18 -7.85 -11.94 7.34
C MET A 18 -9.01 -12.91 7.52
N GLY A 19 -9.18 -13.83 6.57
CA GLY A 19 -10.31 -14.76 6.56
C GLY A 19 -11.66 -14.12 6.20
N GLY A 20 -11.68 -12.84 5.80
CA GLY A 20 -12.87 -12.08 5.43
C GLY A 20 -13.35 -12.33 4.00
N ALA A 21 -14.10 -11.39 3.44
CA ALA A 21 -14.82 -11.55 2.18
C ALA A 21 -13.92 -11.80 0.97
N LEU A 22 -12.69 -11.24 0.95
CA LEU A 22 -11.70 -11.43 -0.12
C LEU A 22 -10.76 -12.62 0.10
N SER A 23 -10.83 -13.30 1.23
CA SER A 23 -9.86 -14.32 1.66
C SER A 23 -9.67 -15.50 0.71
N THR A 24 -10.63 -15.76 -0.18
CA THR A 24 -10.58 -16.86 -1.16
C THR A 24 -10.22 -16.42 -2.57
N VAL A 25 -9.98 -15.13 -2.80
CA VAL A 25 -9.67 -14.58 -4.12
C VAL A 25 -8.15 -14.47 -4.28
N PRO A 26 -7.52 -15.21 -5.22
CA PRO A 26 -6.08 -15.13 -5.43
C PRO A 26 -5.58 -13.71 -5.70
N ALA A 27 -4.37 -13.39 -5.25
CA ALA A 27 -3.79 -12.05 -5.45
C ALA A 27 -3.77 -11.65 -6.93
N ALA A 28 -3.46 -12.57 -7.85
CA ALA A 28 -3.49 -12.31 -9.29
C ALA A 28 -4.88 -11.92 -9.81
N ASP A 29 -5.94 -12.50 -9.25
CA ASP A 29 -7.31 -12.17 -9.64
C ASP A 29 -7.72 -10.80 -9.09
N LEU A 30 -7.36 -10.47 -7.85
CA LEU A 30 -7.53 -9.11 -7.31
C LEU A 30 -6.76 -8.08 -8.17
N GLY A 31 -5.52 -8.40 -8.54
CA GLY A 31 -4.71 -7.57 -9.44
C GLY A 31 -5.35 -7.37 -10.80
N SER A 32 -5.96 -8.43 -11.37
CA SER A 32 -6.62 -8.34 -12.67
C SER A 32 -7.82 -7.39 -12.68
N VAL A 33 -8.59 -7.37 -11.60
CA VAL A 33 -9.75 -6.48 -11.43
C VAL A 33 -9.29 -5.02 -11.49
N VAL A 34 -8.26 -4.65 -10.74
CA VAL A 34 -7.79 -3.25 -10.69
C VAL A 34 -7.04 -2.84 -11.96
N ILE A 35 -6.27 -3.72 -12.60
CA ILE A 35 -5.61 -3.43 -13.88
C ILE A 35 -6.66 -3.10 -14.94
N LYS A 36 -7.66 -3.98 -15.09
CA LYS A 36 -8.75 -3.80 -16.06
C LYS A 36 -9.50 -2.50 -15.79
N GLU A 37 -9.84 -2.23 -14.55
CA GLU A 37 -10.61 -1.04 -14.20
C GLU A 37 -9.78 0.24 -14.34
N ALA A 38 -8.49 0.22 -14.00
CA ALA A 38 -7.62 1.39 -14.19
C ALA A 38 -7.55 1.79 -15.67
N LEU A 39 -7.43 0.83 -16.59
CA LEU A 39 -7.47 1.07 -18.03
C LEU A 39 -8.84 1.61 -18.48
N ASN A 40 -9.94 1.03 -17.97
CA ASN A 40 -11.29 1.50 -18.26
C ASN A 40 -11.50 2.95 -17.83
N ARG A 41 -11.13 3.29 -16.59
CA ARG A 41 -11.28 4.66 -16.05
C ARG A 41 -10.40 5.68 -16.76
N ALA A 42 -9.20 5.26 -17.15
CA ALA A 42 -8.32 6.11 -17.95
C ALA A 42 -8.75 6.20 -19.41
N ASN A 43 -9.71 5.37 -19.87
CA ASN A 43 -10.08 5.22 -21.29
C ASN A 43 -8.86 4.89 -22.18
N VAL A 44 -7.97 4.01 -21.66
CA VAL A 44 -6.77 3.55 -22.37
C VAL A 44 -7.02 2.14 -22.90
N PRO A 45 -6.92 1.90 -24.22
CA PRO A 45 -6.99 0.56 -24.79
C PRO A 45 -5.84 -0.33 -24.27
N ALA A 46 -6.14 -1.58 -23.95
CA ALA A 46 -5.17 -2.49 -23.36
C ALA A 46 -3.98 -2.81 -24.30
N ASP A 47 -4.16 -2.69 -25.60
CA ASP A 47 -3.14 -2.88 -26.63
C ASP A 47 -2.18 -1.67 -26.78
N GLN A 48 -2.46 -0.56 -26.10
CA GLN A 48 -1.56 0.59 -26.02
C GLN A 48 -0.63 0.56 -24.80
N VAL A 49 -0.76 -0.46 -23.94
CA VAL A 49 0.10 -0.62 -22.76
C VAL A 49 1.44 -1.19 -23.16
N ASP A 50 2.53 -0.56 -22.71
CA ASP A 50 3.88 -1.02 -22.99
C ASP A 50 4.36 -2.07 -21.94
N GLU A 51 3.95 -1.92 -20.66
CA GLU A 51 4.36 -2.81 -19.58
C GLU A 51 3.38 -2.75 -18.40
N VAL A 52 3.35 -3.84 -17.60
CA VAL A 52 2.61 -3.91 -16.34
C VAL A 52 3.58 -4.16 -15.19
N LEU A 53 3.59 -3.28 -14.17
CA LEU A 53 4.40 -3.41 -12.96
C LEU A 53 3.50 -3.58 -11.74
N MET A 54 3.49 -4.76 -11.12
CA MET A 54 2.65 -5.03 -9.95
C MET A 54 3.47 -5.51 -8.76
N GLY A 55 3.27 -4.86 -7.62
CA GLY A 55 3.80 -5.29 -6.33
C GLY A 55 3.10 -6.55 -5.82
N CYS A 56 3.87 -7.52 -5.33
CA CYS A 56 3.36 -8.67 -4.60
C CYS A 56 4.50 -9.22 -3.72
N VAL A 57 4.24 -9.39 -2.43
CA VAL A 57 5.28 -9.76 -1.45
C VAL A 57 5.25 -11.26 -1.17
N ILE A 58 4.08 -11.80 -0.86
CA ILE A 58 3.91 -13.21 -0.48
C ILE A 58 3.61 -14.02 -1.75
N GLN A 59 4.67 -14.43 -2.45
CA GLN A 59 4.57 -15.07 -3.75
C GLN A 59 4.61 -16.60 -3.71
N ALA A 60 4.91 -17.19 -2.55
CA ALA A 60 4.99 -18.64 -2.40
C ALA A 60 3.68 -19.33 -2.80
N GLY A 61 3.77 -20.31 -3.71
CA GLY A 61 2.60 -21.07 -4.17
C GLY A 61 1.68 -20.36 -5.17
N LEU A 62 1.93 -19.10 -5.55
CA LEU A 62 1.09 -18.36 -6.52
C LEU A 62 1.42 -18.66 -7.99
N GLY A 63 2.45 -19.47 -8.25
CA GLY A 63 2.91 -19.76 -9.61
C GLY A 63 3.92 -18.74 -10.13
N GLN A 64 4.17 -18.80 -11.44
CA GLN A 64 5.16 -17.92 -12.08
C GLN A 64 4.63 -16.51 -12.23
N ASN A 65 5.45 -15.51 -11.92
CA ASN A 65 5.23 -14.09 -12.22
C ASN A 65 3.78 -13.63 -12.00
N VAL A 66 3.42 -13.34 -10.76
CA VAL A 66 2.03 -13.01 -10.35
C VAL A 66 1.49 -11.79 -11.13
N ALA A 67 2.36 -10.79 -11.43
CA ALA A 67 1.99 -9.65 -12.26
C ALA A 67 1.60 -10.06 -13.68
N ARG A 68 2.30 -11.04 -14.27
CA ARG A 68 1.96 -11.55 -15.59
C ARG A 68 0.62 -12.25 -15.60
N GLN A 69 0.32 -13.03 -14.58
CA GLN A 69 -0.99 -13.67 -14.43
C GLN A 69 -2.10 -12.61 -14.34
N ALA A 70 -1.93 -11.61 -13.46
CA ALA A 70 -2.90 -10.52 -13.32
C ALA A 70 -3.11 -9.73 -14.61
N SER A 71 -2.04 -9.41 -15.34
CA SER A 71 -2.06 -8.70 -16.61
C SER A 71 -2.88 -9.44 -17.67
N LEU A 72 -2.60 -10.73 -17.88
CA LEU A 72 -3.32 -11.54 -18.86
C LEU A 72 -4.79 -11.77 -18.47
N ASN A 73 -5.05 -12.01 -17.18
CA ASN A 73 -6.42 -12.15 -16.66
C ASN A 73 -7.23 -10.84 -16.81
N ALA A 74 -6.56 -9.68 -16.82
CA ALA A 74 -7.17 -8.38 -17.08
C ALA A 74 -7.50 -8.14 -18.55
N GLY A 75 -7.00 -8.99 -19.46
CA GLY A 75 -7.18 -8.86 -20.91
C GLY A 75 -6.10 -8.00 -21.59
N VAL A 76 -4.97 -7.74 -20.94
CA VAL A 76 -3.82 -7.10 -21.58
C VAL A 76 -3.20 -8.10 -22.57
N PRO A 77 -2.82 -7.67 -23.80
CA PRO A 77 -2.25 -8.56 -24.83
C PRO A 77 -1.02 -9.35 -24.37
N ILE A 78 -0.80 -10.50 -24.99
CA ILE A 78 0.33 -11.39 -24.66
C ILE A 78 1.69 -10.80 -25.00
N GLU A 79 1.74 -9.84 -25.89
CA GLU A 79 2.94 -9.10 -26.30
C GLU A 79 3.43 -8.13 -25.23
N VAL A 80 2.53 -7.67 -24.35
CA VAL A 80 2.86 -6.73 -23.27
C VAL A 80 3.53 -7.45 -22.11
N PRO A 81 4.80 -7.16 -21.78
CA PRO A 81 5.48 -7.78 -20.66
C PRO A 81 4.90 -7.32 -19.30
N ALA A 82 5.15 -8.13 -18.27
CA ALA A 82 4.79 -7.78 -16.90
C ALA A 82 5.87 -8.20 -15.91
N VAL A 83 6.07 -7.40 -14.86
CA VAL A 83 7.09 -7.63 -13.82
C VAL A 83 6.47 -7.58 -12.44
N THR A 84 6.73 -8.60 -11.63
CA THR A 84 6.37 -8.62 -10.21
C THR A 84 7.48 -7.97 -9.39
N ILE A 85 7.15 -6.95 -8.60
CA ILE A 85 8.09 -6.17 -7.77
C ILE A 85 7.88 -6.54 -6.30
N ASN A 86 8.99 -6.73 -5.59
CA ASN A 86 8.99 -6.90 -4.15
C ASN A 86 10.03 -5.99 -3.49
N VAL A 87 9.55 -4.92 -2.87
CA VAL A 87 10.22 -4.11 -1.85
C VAL A 87 9.30 -4.06 -0.61
N VAL A 88 8.82 -5.22 -0.17
CA VAL A 88 7.88 -5.38 0.96
C VAL A 88 6.72 -4.37 0.86
N CYS A 89 6.40 -3.62 1.92
CA CYS A 89 5.27 -2.68 1.96
C CYS A 89 5.32 -1.59 0.86
N GLY A 90 6.52 -1.21 0.40
CA GLY A 90 6.71 -0.18 -0.62
C GLY A 90 6.46 -0.62 -2.05
N SER A 91 6.20 -1.91 -2.30
CA SER A 91 6.13 -2.49 -3.65
C SER A 91 5.18 -1.74 -4.58
N GLY A 92 3.95 -1.50 -4.15
CA GLY A 92 2.95 -0.84 -4.98
C GLY A 92 3.29 0.62 -5.33
N LEU A 93 3.82 1.40 -4.39
CA LEU A 93 4.23 2.79 -4.66
C LEU A 93 5.50 2.84 -5.51
N ASN A 94 6.44 1.91 -5.26
CA ASN A 94 7.67 1.82 -6.05
C ASN A 94 7.39 1.39 -7.50
N CYS A 95 6.34 0.60 -7.77
CA CYS A 95 5.90 0.31 -9.15
C CYS A 95 5.54 1.60 -9.90
N VAL A 96 4.85 2.54 -9.26
CA VAL A 96 4.53 3.84 -9.87
C VAL A 96 5.80 4.66 -10.12
N ASN A 97 6.74 4.70 -9.17
CA ASN A 97 8.02 5.40 -9.32
C ASN A 97 8.88 4.80 -10.43
N LEU A 98 8.92 3.47 -10.55
CA LEU A 98 9.64 2.78 -11.61
C LEU A 98 8.98 3.02 -12.99
N ALA A 99 7.64 2.98 -13.07
CA ALA A 99 6.90 3.32 -14.28
C ALA A 99 7.23 4.74 -14.77
N ALA A 100 7.19 5.71 -13.86
CA ALA A 100 7.57 7.09 -14.17
C ALA A 100 9.02 7.19 -14.67
N THR A 101 9.96 6.46 -14.05
CA THR A 101 11.35 6.44 -14.46
C THR A 101 11.51 5.85 -15.87
N LYS A 102 10.82 4.76 -16.20
CA LYS A 102 10.85 4.17 -17.56
C LYS A 102 10.31 5.13 -18.61
N ILE A 103 9.23 5.85 -18.31
CA ILE A 103 8.66 6.85 -19.22
C ILE A 103 9.63 8.01 -19.43
N LEU A 104 10.24 8.52 -18.37
CA LEU A 104 11.24 9.58 -18.45
C LEU A 104 12.50 9.15 -19.24
N ALA A 105 12.89 7.87 -19.14
CA ALA A 105 13.99 7.28 -19.89
C ALA A 105 13.64 7.03 -21.38
N GLY A 106 12.36 7.13 -21.75
CA GLY A 106 11.89 6.85 -23.11
C GLY A 106 11.76 5.36 -23.45
N GLU A 107 11.73 4.49 -22.45
CA GLU A 107 11.53 3.03 -22.62
C GLU A 107 10.05 2.63 -22.75
N ALA A 108 9.14 3.48 -22.31
CA ALA A 108 7.69 3.28 -22.36
C ALA A 108 6.97 4.61 -22.45
N ASP A 109 5.73 4.59 -22.89
CA ASP A 109 4.80 5.72 -22.86
C ASP A 109 3.60 5.45 -21.96
N ILE A 110 3.16 4.20 -21.83
CA ILE A 110 2.03 3.78 -20.97
C ILE A 110 2.43 2.55 -20.16
N VAL A 111 2.40 2.67 -18.84
CA VAL A 111 2.64 1.56 -17.90
C VAL A 111 1.49 1.46 -16.91
N VAL A 112 0.92 0.28 -16.73
CA VAL A 112 0.02 0.04 -15.60
C VAL A 112 0.84 -0.34 -14.39
N ALA A 113 0.75 0.44 -13.32
CA ALA A 113 1.53 0.26 -12.10
C ALA A 113 0.60 0.10 -10.89
N GLY A 114 0.94 -0.84 -10.00
CA GLY A 114 0.12 -1.07 -8.82
C GLY A 114 0.68 -2.12 -7.88
N GLY A 115 -0.21 -2.76 -7.14
CA GLY A 115 0.12 -3.87 -6.27
C GLY A 115 -1.10 -4.68 -5.87
N MET A 116 -0.85 -5.91 -5.45
CA MET A 116 -1.86 -6.88 -5.06
C MET A 116 -1.30 -7.76 -3.94
N GLU A 117 -2.15 -8.15 -3.02
CA GLU A 117 -1.79 -9.08 -1.95
C GLU A 117 -3.02 -9.83 -1.48
N ASN A 118 -2.88 -11.12 -1.23
CA ASN A 118 -3.83 -11.86 -0.42
C ASN A 118 -3.05 -12.55 0.71
N MET A 119 -3.06 -11.93 1.88
CA MET A 119 -2.35 -12.45 3.06
C MET A 119 -3.09 -13.64 3.68
N SER A 120 -4.41 -13.71 3.49
CA SER A 120 -5.24 -14.83 3.96
C SER A 120 -4.88 -16.16 3.29
N LEU A 121 -4.40 -16.13 2.04
CA LEU A 121 -4.00 -17.33 1.28
C LEU A 121 -2.51 -17.66 1.37
N ALA A 122 -1.76 -16.95 2.22
CA ALA A 122 -0.35 -17.23 2.42
C ALA A 122 -0.12 -18.69 2.84
N PRO A 123 0.74 -19.45 2.15
CA PRO A 123 0.95 -20.84 2.46
C PRO A 123 1.91 -21.03 3.65
N PHE A 124 1.96 -22.25 4.17
CA PHE A 124 3.02 -22.71 5.04
C PHE A 124 4.06 -23.52 4.25
N CYS A 125 5.35 -23.33 4.52
CA CYS A 125 6.44 -24.03 3.85
C CYS A 125 7.14 -25.03 4.78
N LEU A 126 7.54 -26.17 4.19
CA LEU A 126 8.44 -27.16 4.79
C LEU A 126 9.81 -27.05 4.10
N ASP A 127 10.77 -26.38 4.73
CA ASP A 127 12.07 -26.06 4.14
C ASP A 127 12.94 -27.29 3.80
N LYS A 128 12.84 -28.36 4.58
CA LYS A 128 13.61 -29.60 4.39
C LYS A 128 12.86 -30.68 3.60
N ALA A 129 11.62 -30.45 3.20
CA ALA A 129 10.79 -31.48 2.56
C ALA A 129 11.39 -32.03 1.26
N ARG A 130 12.10 -31.23 0.47
CA ARG A 130 12.73 -31.65 -0.81
C ARG A 130 13.74 -32.80 -0.63
N PHE A 131 14.48 -32.78 0.48
CA PHE A 131 15.50 -33.80 0.75
C PHE A 131 15.07 -34.79 1.85
N GLY A 132 13.86 -34.60 2.43
CA GLY A 132 13.23 -35.43 3.43
C GLY A 132 13.64 -35.10 4.86
N TYR A 133 12.76 -35.45 5.79
CA TYR A 133 12.99 -35.41 7.23
C TYR A 133 13.39 -36.80 7.72
N ARG A 134 14.67 -37.02 7.94
CA ARG A 134 15.20 -38.35 8.30
C ARG A 134 14.98 -38.69 9.79
N MET A 135 15.10 -37.69 10.65
CA MET A 135 15.00 -37.85 12.12
C MET A 135 14.64 -36.50 12.74
N ASN A 136 13.92 -36.53 13.85
CA ASN A 136 13.37 -35.38 14.57
C ASN A 136 12.20 -34.68 13.89
N ASN A 137 11.57 -33.76 14.61
CA ASN A 137 10.41 -33.01 14.15
C ASN A 137 10.78 -31.98 13.07
N GLY A 138 9.85 -31.71 12.17
CA GLY A 138 9.91 -30.58 11.25
C GLY A 138 9.06 -29.41 11.73
N THR A 139 9.39 -28.20 11.28
CA THR A 139 8.62 -27.00 11.54
C THR A 139 7.96 -26.52 10.26
N LEU A 140 6.66 -26.21 10.31
CA LEU A 140 5.96 -25.44 9.27
C LEU A 140 6.31 -23.97 9.46
N LYS A 141 6.82 -23.32 8.41
CA LYS A 141 7.05 -21.87 8.39
C LYS A 141 5.86 -21.19 7.75
N ASP A 142 5.22 -20.29 8.47
CA ASP A 142 4.19 -19.40 7.94
C ASP A 142 4.83 -18.38 7.01
N CYS A 143 4.53 -18.45 5.71
CA CYS A 143 5.11 -17.53 4.71
C CYS A 143 4.62 -16.10 4.91
N MET A 144 3.42 -15.88 5.44
CA MET A 144 2.94 -14.55 5.76
C MET A 144 3.82 -13.87 6.81
N VAL A 145 4.13 -14.58 7.88
CA VAL A 145 5.01 -14.08 8.94
C VAL A 145 6.44 -13.98 8.44
N ASN A 146 6.99 -15.06 7.87
CA ASN A 146 8.40 -15.15 7.50
C ASN A 146 8.82 -14.15 6.41
N ASP A 147 7.96 -13.94 5.40
CA ASP A 147 8.32 -13.18 4.20
C ASP A 147 7.83 -11.71 4.26
N ALA A 148 6.85 -11.39 5.11
CA ALA A 148 6.29 -10.04 5.22
C ALA A 148 6.39 -9.39 6.61
N LEU A 149 6.29 -10.17 7.70
CA LEU A 149 6.14 -9.64 9.06
C LEU A 149 7.32 -9.91 9.99
N TRP A 150 8.38 -10.56 9.49
CA TRP A 150 9.57 -10.93 10.24
C TRP A 150 10.78 -10.13 9.79
N ASP A 151 11.49 -9.50 10.71
CA ASP A 151 12.75 -8.84 10.40
C ASP A 151 13.84 -9.90 10.13
N ALA A 152 14.33 -9.91 8.89
CA ALA A 152 15.31 -10.89 8.44
C ALA A 152 16.70 -10.70 9.07
N PHE A 153 17.00 -9.51 9.59
CA PHE A 153 18.30 -9.15 10.17
C PHE A 153 18.33 -9.40 11.68
N ASN A 154 17.32 -8.91 12.40
CA ASN A 154 17.25 -9.00 13.86
C ASN A 154 16.45 -10.21 14.35
N GLN A 155 15.80 -10.98 13.45
CA GLN A 155 15.09 -12.21 13.76
C GLN A 155 13.95 -12.04 14.79
N TYR A 156 13.11 -11.02 14.58
CA TYR A 156 11.92 -10.79 15.36
C TYR A 156 10.77 -10.22 14.52
N HIS A 157 9.56 -10.22 15.07
CA HIS A 157 8.37 -9.68 14.40
C HIS A 157 8.45 -8.16 14.20
N MET A 158 7.89 -7.62 13.09
CA MET A 158 7.84 -6.17 12.83
C MET A 158 7.26 -5.34 13.97
N GLY A 159 6.36 -5.90 14.79
CA GLY A 159 5.86 -5.25 16.00
C GLY A 159 6.93 -4.90 17.02
N ILE A 160 8.05 -5.64 17.06
CA ILE A 160 9.19 -5.29 17.92
C ILE A 160 9.90 -4.03 17.38
N THR A 161 9.97 -3.84 16.05
CA THR A 161 10.50 -2.58 15.50
C THR A 161 9.64 -1.39 15.89
N ALA A 162 8.31 -1.57 16.03
CA ALA A 162 7.42 -0.53 16.53
C ALA A 162 7.67 -0.22 18.02
N GLU A 163 7.91 -1.24 18.85
CA GLU A 163 8.32 -1.05 20.26
C GLU A 163 9.67 -0.30 20.37
N ASN A 164 10.63 -0.61 19.48
CA ASN A 164 11.92 0.10 19.42
C ASN A 164 11.72 1.59 19.07
N VAL A 165 10.81 1.89 18.16
CA VAL A 165 10.42 3.27 17.83
C VAL A 165 9.78 3.95 19.05
N CYS A 166 8.90 3.26 19.78
CA CYS A 166 8.32 3.81 21.01
C CYS A 166 9.40 4.20 22.03
N GLU A 167 10.38 3.32 22.25
CA GLU A 167 11.49 3.59 23.19
C GLU A 167 12.35 4.78 22.72
N GLN A 168 12.71 4.82 21.44
CA GLN A 168 13.62 5.85 20.90
C GLN A 168 12.98 7.24 20.80
N TRP A 169 11.68 7.32 20.50
CA TRP A 169 10.93 8.59 20.38
C TRP A 169 10.18 8.97 21.65
N GLY A 170 10.26 8.14 22.72
CA GLY A 170 9.59 8.40 23.99
C GLY A 170 8.07 8.46 23.88
N LEU A 171 7.48 7.57 23.04
CA LEU A 171 6.04 7.52 22.83
C LEU A 171 5.33 6.78 23.98
N THR A 172 4.12 7.23 24.29
CA THR A 172 3.29 6.60 25.34
C THR A 172 2.17 5.74 24.74
N ARG A 173 1.61 4.85 25.53
CA ARG A 173 0.48 4.03 25.14
C ARG A 173 -0.74 4.88 24.79
N GLU A 174 -0.97 5.93 25.55
CA GLU A 174 -2.07 6.88 25.35
C GLU A 174 -1.98 7.55 23.99
N GLU A 175 -0.80 8.03 23.60
CA GLU A 175 -0.57 8.65 22.29
C GLU A 175 -0.84 7.67 21.14
N LEU A 176 -0.42 6.41 21.29
CA LEU A 176 -0.67 5.36 20.28
C LEU A 176 -2.16 5.07 20.12
N ASP A 177 -2.87 4.96 21.25
CA ASP A 177 -4.29 4.63 21.25
C ASP A 177 -5.14 5.82 20.75
N GLU A 178 -4.78 7.06 21.08
CA GLU A 178 -5.40 8.27 20.53
C GLU A 178 -5.23 8.34 19.00
N PHE A 179 -4.03 8.11 18.51
CA PHE A 179 -3.77 8.06 17.07
C PHE A 179 -4.61 6.98 16.36
N ALA A 180 -4.65 5.77 16.94
CA ALA A 180 -5.41 4.66 16.39
C ALA A 180 -6.92 4.93 16.38
N ALA A 181 -7.46 5.50 17.47
CA ALA A 181 -8.86 5.87 17.55
C ALA A 181 -9.22 6.94 16.52
N ASN A 182 -8.35 7.95 16.33
CA ASN A 182 -8.55 8.98 15.31
C ASN A 182 -8.59 8.39 13.89
N SER A 183 -7.68 7.45 13.56
CA SER A 183 -7.72 6.74 12.27
C SER A 183 -9.04 6.01 12.05
N GLN A 184 -9.55 5.30 13.07
CA GLN A 184 -10.85 4.61 13.02
C GLN A 184 -12.02 5.58 12.81
N GLN A 185 -12.05 6.68 13.54
CA GLN A 185 -13.11 7.69 13.45
C GLN A 185 -13.13 8.40 12.10
N LYS A 186 -11.94 8.75 11.56
CA LYS A 186 -11.81 9.30 10.20
C LYS A 186 -12.33 8.32 9.15
N ALA A 187 -11.98 7.02 9.25
CA ALA A 187 -12.43 6.00 8.31
C ALA A 187 -13.95 5.76 8.41
N GLU A 188 -14.51 5.72 9.60
CA GLU A 188 -15.95 5.61 9.82
C GLU A 188 -16.69 6.78 9.17
N ALA A 189 -16.24 8.01 9.41
CA ALA A 189 -16.81 9.23 8.82
C ALA A 189 -16.70 9.23 7.29
N ALA A 190 -15.54 8.81 6.74
CA ALA A 190 -15.30 8.73 5.30
C ALA A 190 -16.24 7.72 4.62
N ILE A 191 -16.44 6.54 5.21
CA ILE A 191 -17.37 5.52 4.72
C ILE A 191 -18.80 6.05 4.75
N ALA A 192 -19.23 6.63 5.87
CA ALA A 192 -20.57 7.21 6.01
C ALA A 192 -20.85 8.32 4.99
N ALA A 193 -19.82 9.13 4.67
CA ALA A 193 -19.90 10.17 3.65
C ALA A 193 -19.72 9.65 2.21
N GLY A 194 -19.47 8.36 2.01
CA GLY A 194 -19.26 7.75 0.69
C GLY A 194 -17.97 8.18 -0.01
N LYS A 195 -16.95 8.62 0.75
CA LYS A 195 -15.68 9.13 0.23
C LYS A 195 -14.91 8.12 -0.62
N PHE A 196 -15.04 6.81 -0.34
CA PHE A 196 -14.34 5.76 -1.05
C PHE A 196 -15.05 5.21 -2.29
N LYS A 197 -16.30 5.64 -2.57
CA LYS A 197 -17.09 5.09 -3.69
C LYS A 197 -16.44 5.26 -5.06
N ASP A 198 -15.74 6.37 -5.27
CA ASP A 198 -15.12 6.67 -6.56
C ASP A 198 -13.80 5.91 -6.75
N GLU A 199 -13.16 5.45 -5.69
CA GLU A 199 -11.87 4.75 -5.77
C GLU A 199 -12.02 3.23 -5.72
N ILE A 200 -13.07 2.69 -5.07
CA ILE A 200 -13.28 1.26 -4.92
C ILE A 200 -13.89 0.66 -6.20
N VAL A 201 -13.32 -0.48 -6.61
CA VAL A 201 -13.85 -1.36 -7.65
C VAL A 201 -14.51 -2.55 -6.96
N PRO A 202 -15.79 -2.83 -7.21
CA PRO A 202 -16.44 -4.01 -6.68
C PRO A 202 -15.78 -5.31 -7.15
N VAL A 203 -15.59 -6.26 -6.23
CA VAL A 203 -15.07 -7.60 -6.51
C VAL A 203 -16.19 -8.63 -6.35
N GLU A 204 -16.47 -9.38 -7.40
CA GLU A 204 -17.41 -10.51 -7.33
C GLU A 204 -16.71 -11.74 -6.76
N VAL A 205 -17.14 -12.17 -5.57
CA VAL A 205 -16.61 -13.37 -4.91
C VAL A 205 -17.60 -14.52 -5.04
N LYS A 206 -17.19 -15.57 -5.76
CA LYS A 206 -18.00 -16.78 -5.93
C LYS A 206 -17.91 -17.65 -4.69
N MET A 207 -19.01 -17.80 -4.00
CA MET A 207 -19.20 -18.76 -2.90
C MET A 207 -19.98 -19.99 -3.38
N LYS A 208 -19.96 -21.08 -2.59
CA LYS A 208 -20.63 -22.35 -2.99
C LYS A 208 -22.07 -22.21 -3.47
N LYS A 209 -22.84 -21.26 -2.94
CA LYS A 209 -24.28 -21.10 -3.23
C LYS A 209 -24.69 -19.71 -3.75
N LYS A 210 -23.79 -18.74 -3.75
CA LYS A 210 -24.09 -17.35 -4.16
C LYS A 210 -22.82 -16.63 -4.61
N THR A 211 -22.97 -15.59 -5.40
CA THR A 211 -21.95 -14.58 -5.62
C THR A 211 -22.19 -13.43 -4.65
N VAL A 212 -21.15 -12.94 -4.00
CA VAL A 212 -21.18 -11.76 -3.14
C VAL A 212 -20.33 -10.67 -3.80
N VAL A 213 -20.86 -9.46 -3.84
CA VAL A 213 -20.12 -8.28 -4.29
C VAL A 213 -19.47 -7.64 -3.08
N VAL A 214 -18.14 -7.47 -3.12
CA VAL A 214 -17.35 -6.83 -2.07
C VAL A 214 -16.94 -5.46 -2.58
N ASP A 215 -17.52 -4.41 -2.01
CA ASP A 215 -17.39 -3.00 -2.42
C ASP A 215 -17.15 -2.05 -1.24
N THR A 216 -16.94 -2.58 -0.05
CA THR A 216 -16.76 -1.81 1.17
C THR A 216 -15.63 -2.39 2.01
N ASP A 217 -14.76 -1.54 2.57
CA ASP A 217 -13.65 -1.94 3.43
C ASP A 217 -14.16 -2.61 4.71
N GLU A 218 -13.60 -3.77 5.05
CA GLU A 218 -14.03 -4.58 6.20
C GLU A 218 -13.35 -4.19 7.52
N GLY A 219 -12.22 -3.46 7.45
CA GLY A 219 -11.38 -3.19 8.61
C GLY A 219 -11.95 -2.24 9.64
N PRO A 220 -12.61 -1.12 9.26
CA PRO A 220 -13.07 -0.11 10.18
C PRO A 220 -14.05 -0.64 11.23
N ARG A 221 -13.82 -0.20 12.50
CA ARG A 221 -14.62 -0.59 13.67
C ARG A 221 -15.35 0.62 14.23
N PRO A 222 -16.62 0.81 13.89
CA PRO A 222 -17.40 1.97 14.30
C PRO A 222 -17.42 2.16 15.82
N GLY A 223 -17.39 3.42 16.25
CA GLY A 223 -17.45 3.78 17.67
C GLY A 223 -16.16 3.51 18.46
N THR A 224 -15.02 3.27 17.80
CA THR A 224 -13.74 3.11 18.48
C THR A 224 -13.28 4.42 19.13
N THR A 225 -12.92 4.36 20.41
CA THR A 225 -12.31 5.45 21.18
C THR A 225 -11.02 4.99 21.83
N ALA A 226 -10.12 5.91 22.20
CA ALA A 226 -8.89 5.58 22.92
C ALA A 226 -9.19 4.82 24.22
N GLU A 227 -10.24 5.21 24.97
CA GLU A 227 -10.67 4.51 26.18
C GLU A 227 -11.09 3.06 25.88
N SER A 228 -11.84 2.82 24.79
CA SER A 228 -12.36 1.49 24.44
C SER A 228 -11.22 0.48 24.14
N ILE A 229 -10.07 0.95 23.64
CA ILE A 229 -8.92 0.11 23.28
C ILE A 229 -7.80 0.12 24.35
N SER A 230 -7.86 1.01 25.34
CA SER A 230 -6.80 1.21 26.36
C SER A 230 -6.47 -0.06 27.18
N LYS A 231 -7.45 -0.96 27.35
CA LYS A 231 -7.29 -2.20 28.15
C LYS A 231 -6.73 -3.39 27.36
N LEU A 232 -6.46 -3.21 26.05
CA LEU A 232 -5.88 -4.28 25.25
C LEU A 232 -4.45 -4.57 25.67
N ARG A 233 -4.10 -5.87 25.68
CA ARG A 233 -2.76 -6.32 26.05
C ARG A 233 -1.77 -6.02 24.93
N PRO A 234 -0.50 -5.74 25.24
CA PRO A 234 0.57 -5.70 24.27
C PRO A 234 0.61 -6.98 23.42
N ALA A 235 0.85 -6.82 22.12
CA ALA A 235 0.80 -7.93 21.16
C ALA A 235 2.17 -8.58 20.89
N PHE A 236 3.26 -7.84 21.04
CA PHE A 236 4.58 -8.26 20.57
C PHE A 236 5.64 -8.37 21.65
N LYS A 237 5.56 -7.59 22.72
CA LYS A 237 6.50 -7.55 23.85
C LYS A 237 5.70 -7.59 25.16
N LYS A 238 6.12 -8.43 26.14
CA LYS A 238 5.36 -8.65 27.38
C LYS A 238 4.99 -7.35 28.13
N ASP A 239 5.96 -6.44 28.22
CA ASP A 239 5.80 -5.14 28.89
C ASP A 239 5.81 -3.98 27.87
N GLY A 240 5.36 -4.26 26.64
CA GLY A 240 5.27 -3.29 25.55
C GLY A 240 4.00 -2.45 25.58
N ILE A 241 3.88 -1.55 24.62
CA ILE A 241 2.73 -0.65 24.46
C ILE A 241 2.04 -0.78 23.09
N VAL A 242 2.64 -1.56 22.17
CA VAL A 242 2.06 -1.82 20.84
C VAL A 242 1.04 -2.95 20.94
N THR A 243 -0.19 -2.69 20.51
CA THR A 243 -1.32 -3.61 20.58
C THR A 243 -1.88 -3.93 19.20
N ALA A 244 -2.78 -4.89 19.12
CA ALA A 244 -3.51 -5.17 17.87
C ALA A 244 -4.39 -3.99 17.40
N ALA A 245 -4.82 -3.09 18.30
CA ALA A 245 -5.66 -1.95 17.94
C ALA A 245 -4.88 -0.72 17.49
N ASN A 246 -3.61 -0.57 17.89
CA ASN A 246 -2.72 0.50 17.44
C ASN A 246 -1.69 0.02 16.39
N SER A 247 -2.02 -1.10 15.73
CA SER A 247 -1.30 -1.70 14.61
C SER A 247 -2.25 -1.92 13.44
N SER A 248 -1.74 -1.91 12.21
CA SER A 248 -2.52 -2.31 11.04
C SER A 248 -2.88 -3.79 11.08
N GLY A 249 -3.96 -4.15 10.39
CA GLY A 249 -4.40 -5.53 10.25
C GLY A 249 -3.59 -6.33 9.22
N ILE A 250 -3.93 -7.62 9.12
CA ILE A 250 -3.53 -8.53 8.04
C ILE A 250 -4.68 -8.53 7.05
N ASN A 251 -4.40 -8.20 5.79
CA ASN A 251 -5.44 -7.81 4.85
C ASN A 251 -5.20 -8.32 3.44
N ASP A 252 -6.27 -8.30 2.65
CA ASP A 252 -6.33 -8.71 1.26
C ASP A 252 -6.80 -7.53 0.41
N GLY A 253 -6.17 -7.28 -0.74
CA GLY A 253 -6.57 -6.19 -1.62
C GLY A 253 -5.60 -5.90 -2.75
N ALA A 254 -6.02 -5.03 -3.67
CA ALA A 254 -5.22 -4.59 -4.80
C ALA A 254 -5.51 -3.13 -5.16
N ALA A 255 -4.55 -2.48 -5.82
CA ALA A 255 -4.69 -1.13 -6.35
C ALA A 255 -3.87 -0.98 -7.64
N ALA A 256 -4.32 -0.16 -8.58
CA ALA A 256 -3.62 0.11 -9.82
C ALA A 256 -3.85 1.56 -10.31
N ILE A 257 -2.88 2.06 -11.07
CA ILE A 257 -2.88 3.39 -11.68
C ILE A 257 -2.26 3.25 -13.08
N VAL A 258 -2.82 3.94 -14.07
CA VAL A 258 -2.17 4.13 -15.36
C VAL A 258 -1.18 5.29 -15.25
N VAL A 259 0.08 5.00 -15.50
CA VAL A 259 1.19 5.96 -15.52
C VAL A 259 1.59 6.16 -16.96
N MET A 260 1.58 7.39 -17.47
CA MET A 260 1.82 7.64 -18.88
C MET A 260 2.51 8.97 -19.17
N SER A 261 3.12 9.10 -20.36
CA SER A 261 3.65 10.39 -20.82
C SER A 261 2.51 11.37 -21.04
N GLU A 262 2.73 12.66 -20.75
CA GLU A 262 1.73 13.72 -21.01
C GLU A 262 1.39 13.78 -22.49
N GLU A 263 2.35 13.57 -23.38
CA GLU A 263 2.17 13.54 -24.83
C GLU A 263 1.20 12.44 -25.23
N LYS A 264 1.38 11.23 -24.68
CA LYS A 264 0.50 10.10 -25.00
C LYS A 264 -0.90 10.26 -24.38
N ALA A 265 -0.98 10.89 -23.21
CA ALA A 265 -2.28 11.25 -22.62
C ALA A 265 -3.06 12.21 -23.49
N GLN A 266 -2.41 13.23 -24.06
CA GLN A 266 -3.03 14.17 -25.00
C GLN A 266 -3.46 13.49 -26.30
N GLU A 267 -2.61 12.62 -26.87
CA GLU A 267 -2.91 11.84 -28.07
C GLU A 267 -4.18 11.00 -27.92
N LEU A 268 -4.32 10.33 -26.76
CA LEU A 268 -5.46 9.46 -26.48
C LEU A 268 -6.66 10.18 -25.84
N GLY A 269 -6.56 11.49 -25.58
CA GLY A 269 -7.63 12.26 -24.93
C GLY A 269 -7.87 11.87 -23.47
N VAL A 270 -6.84 11.35 -22.79
CA VAL A 270 -6.91 10.98 -21.37
C VAL A 270 -6.84 12.21 -20.49
N THR A 271 -7.76 12.32 -19.54
CA THR A 271 -7.72 13.38 -18.52
C THR A 271 -6.89 12.91 -17.31
N PRO A 272 -5.72 13.50 -17.05
CA PRO A 272 -4.91 13.15 -15.90
C PRO A 272 -5.59 13.48 -14.56
N MET A 273 -5.38 12.64 -13.55
CA MET A 273 -5.73 12.94 -12.16
C MET A 273 -4.67 13.84 -11.51
N ALA A 274 -3.40 13.61 -11.83
CA ALA A 274 -2.25 14.40 -11.36
C ALA A 274 -1.02 14.16 -12.24
N THR A 275 -0.01 15.02 -12.10
CA THR A 275 1.35 14.84 -12.61
C THR A 275 2.22 14.22 -11.51
N TRP A 276 2.97 13.17 -11.84
CA TRP A 276 4.04 12.65 -10.99
C TRP A 276 5.24 13.63 -11.02
N VAL A 277 5.69 14.06 -9.84
CA VAL A 277 6.76 15.05 -9.71
C VAL A 277 8.09 14.38 -9.40
N ALA A 278 8.11 13.53 -8.37
CA ALA A 278 9.31 12.82 -7.94
C ALA A 278 8.95 11.60 -7.09
N GLY A 279 9.87 10.62 -7.09
CA GLY A 279 9.82 9.48 -6.19
C GLY A 279 11.21 9.12 -5.67
N ALA A 280 11.25 8.47 -4.51
CA ALA A 280 12.50 7.95 -3.94
C ALA A 280 12.26 6.80 -2.96
N LEU A 281 13.27 5.92 -2.89
CA LEU A 281 13.50 5.01 -1.78
C LEU A 281 14.54 5.62 -0.83
N GLY A 282 14.36 5.44 0.49
CA GLY A 282 15.31 5.82 1.52
C GLY A 282 15.61 4.62 2.43
N GLY A 283 16.82 4.52 2.96
CA GLY A 283 17.23 3.47 3.91
C GLY A 283 17.43 4.02 5.32
N VAL A 284 17.09 3.20 6.32
CA VAL A 284 17.32 3.43 7.75
C VAL A 284 17.73 2.10 8.41
N ASP A 285 18.08 2.13 9.69
CA ASP A 285 18.33 0.90 10.45
C ASP A 285 17.10 -0.01 10.45
N PRO A 286 17.24 -1.31 10.11
CA PRO A 286 16.12 -2.26 10.12
C PRO A 286 15.38 -2.33 11.47
N SER A 287 16.07 -2.15 12.59
CA SER A 287 15.48 -2.21 13.94
C SER A 287 14.43 -1.12 14.20
N ILE A 288 14.45 -0.05 13.42
CA ILE A 288 13.51 1.07 13.46
C ILE A 288 12.94 1.35 12.06
N MET A 289 12.65 0.29 11.30
CA MET A 289 12.19 0.37 9.92
C MET A 289 11.01 1.35 9.71
N GLY A 290 10.19 1.51 10.75
CA GLY A 290 9.01 2.38 10.74
C GLY A 290 9.33 3.83 10.36
N VAL A 291 10.53 4.34 10.65
CA VAL A 291 10.93 5.71 10.29
C VAL A 291 11.56 5.84 8.90
N GLY A 292 11.52 4.80 8.09
CA GLY A 292 11.94 4.83 6.68
C GLY A 292 11.34 5.98 5.85
N PRO A 293 10.05 6.37 6.05
CA PRO A 293 9.45 7.53 5.40
C PRO A 293 10.23 8.83 5.58
N VAL A 294 10.92 9.03 6.72
CA VAL A 294 11.75 10.21 6.96
C VAL A 294 12.88 10.30 5.94
N ALA A 295 13.56 9.17 5.70
CA ALA A 295 14.68 9.13 4.76
C ALA A 295 14.22 9.29 3.30
N SER A 296 13.13 8.60 2.90
CA SER A 296 12.59 8.70 1.53
C SER A 296 11.98 10.07 1.23
N THR A 297 11.24 10.66 2.18
CA THR A 297 10.64 11.99 2.03
C THR A 297 11.71 13.07 1.95
N LYS A 298 12.74 13.07 2.82
CA LYS A 298 13.85 14.00 2.71
C LYS A 298 14.55 13.95 1.34
N LYS A 299 14.66 12.74 0.75
CA LYS A 299 15.22 12.61 -0.60
C LYS A 299 14.35 13.23 -1.70
N VAL A 300 13.02 13.05 -1.67
CA VAL A 300 12.15 13.67 -2.69
C VAL A 300 12.06 15.17 -2.52
N LEU A 301 12.07 15.68 -1.28
CA LEU A 301 12.12 17.11 -1.00
C LEU A 301 13.43 17.73 -1.54
N ALA A 302 14.57 17.09 -1.30
CA ALA A 302 15.86 17.55 -1.83
C ALA A 302 15.90 17.56 -3.37
N LYS A 303 15.25 16.59 -4.03
CA LYS A 303 15.14 16.54 -5.51
C LYS A 303 14.29 17.66 -6.09
N THR A 304 13.25 18.08 -5.38
CA THR A 304 12.24 19.03 -5.89
C THR A 304 12.42 20.45 -5.39
N GLY A 305 13.21 20.65 -4.34
CA GLY A 305 13.33 21.91 -3.62
C GLY A 305 12.08 22.28 -2.82
N MET A 306 11.15 21.35 -2.64
CA MET A 306 9.93 21.53 -1.83
C MET A 306 10.20 21.31 -0.35
N SER A 307 9.31 21.85 0.48
CA SER A 307 9.21 21.62 1.92
C SER A 307 7.95 20.86 2.28
N ILE A 308 7.81 20.40 3.52
CA ILE A 308 6.58 19.73 4.01
C ILE A 308 5.38 20.67 3.98
N ASP A 309 5.59 21.96 4.21
CA ASP A 309 4.51 22.96 4.24
C ASP A 309 3.87 23.18 2.86
N ASP A 310 4.57 22.81 1.78
CA ASP A 310 4.06 22.93 0.41
C ASP A 310 2.99 21.90 0.05
N PHE A 311 2.75 20.88 0.90
CA PHE A 311 1.73 19.88 0.62
C PHE A 311 0.37 20.31 1.18
N ASP A 312 -0.66 20.15 0.35
CA ASP A 312 -2.05 20.31 0.75
C ASP A 312 -2.58 19.06 1.47
N LEU A 313 -2.17 17.87 1.01
CA LEU A 313 -2.57 16.56 1.55
C LEU A 313 -1.37 15.61 1.64
N ILE A 314 -1.39 14.78 2.67
CA ILE A 314 -0.39 13.74 2.94
C ILE A 314 -1.09 12.42 3.22
N GLU A 315 -0.76 11.38 2.48
CA GLU A 315 -1.12 9.99 2.79
C GLU A 315 0.15 9.26 3.26
N ALA A 316 0.24 8.98 4.55
CA ALA A 316 1.31 8.22 5.17
C ALA A 316 0.75 6.90 5.72
N ASN A 317 1.25 5.76 5.22
CA ASN A 317 0.72 4.46 5.61
C ASN A 317 0.93 4.19 7.11
N GLU A 318 -0.12 3.76 7.78
CA GLU A 318 -0.14 3.50 9.23
C GLU A 318 0.12 2.01 9.50
N ALA A 319 1.36 1.52 9.31
CA ALA A 319 1.69 0.15 9.71
C ALA A 319 1.55 -0.04 11.22
N PHE A 320 1.94 0.97 11.99
CA PHE A 320 1.80 1.08 13.44
C PHE A 320 1.58 2.54 13.83
N ALA A 321 0.80 2.81 14.88
CA ALA A 321 0.67 4.17 15.42
C ALA A 321 2.03 4.75 15.86
N ALA A 322 2.89 3.91 16.44
CA ALA A 322 4.23 4.27 16.85
C ALA A 322 5.05 4.90 15.72
N GLN A 323 5.13 4.21 14.57
CA GLN A 323 5.90 4.74 13.44
C GLN A 323 5.24 5.97 12.81
N SER A 324 3.91 6.02 12.78
CA SER A 324 3.19 7.18 12.23
C SER A 324 3.45 8.45 13.04
N LEU A 325 3.43 8.35 14.37
CA LEU A 325 3.74 9.45 15.27
C LEU A 325 5.21 9.89 15.15
N ALA A 326 6.15 8.94 15.13
CA ALA A 326 7.57 9.25 14.99
C ALA A 326 7.86 9.97 13.65
N VAL A 327 7.32 9.47 12.54
CA VAL A 327 7.47 10.09 11.21
C VAL A 327 6.84 11.48 11.19
N GLY A 328 5.62 11.63 11.75
CA GLY A 328 4.95 12.92 11.83
C GLY A 328 5.74 13.96 12.60
N ARG A 329 6.37 13.56 13.73
CA ARG A 329 7.25 14.43 14.52
C ARG A 329 8.52 14.84 13.77
N ASP A 330 9.21 13.86 13.15
CA ASP A 330 10.50 14.09 12.48
C ASP A 330 10.37 14.90 11.18
N LEU A 331 9.24 14.81 10.50
CA LEU A 331 8.95 15.55 9.27
C LEU A 331 8.13 16.82 9.50
N GLY A 332 7.51 16.99 10.67
CA GLY A 332 6.65 18.11 10.97
C GLY A 332 5.31 18.06 10.22
N PHE A 333 4.70 16.88 10.13
CA PHE A 333 3.39 16.75 9.47
C PHE A 333 2.31 17.52 10.21
N ASP A 334 1.51 18.29 9.46
CA ASP A 334 0.26 18.87 9.96
C ASP A 334 -0.81 17.78 10.08
N PRO A 335 -1.33 17.48 11.28
CA PRO A 335 -2.36 16.46 11.49
C PRO A 335 -3.65 16.69 10.70
N GLU A 336 -3.95 17.96 10.35
CA GLU A 336 -5.14 18.31 9.58
C GLU A 336 -5.00 17.99 8.09
N LYS A 337 -3.77 17.72 7.61
CA LYS A 337 -3.49 17.35 6.22
C LYS A 337 -3.17 15.86 6.08
N LEU A 338 -3.09 15.13 7.21
CA LEU A 338 -2.61 13.76 7.26
C LEU A 338 -3.77 12.76 7.31
N ASN A 339 -3.78 11.80 6.34
CA ASN A 339 -4.71 10.67 6.32
C ASN A 339 -6.15 11.11 6.61
N GLU A 340 -6.67 12.00 5.81
CA GLU A 340 -7.97 12.66 6.00
C GLU A 340 -9.15 11.70 6.13
N ASN A 341 -9.04 10.54 5.48
CA ASN A 341 -10.06 9.51 5.44
C ASN A 341 -9.71 8.30 6.33
N GLY A 342 -8.81 8.47 7.30
CA GLY A 342 -8.24 7.37 8.06
C GLY A 342 -7.14 6.64 7.28
N GLY A 343 -6.36 5.80 7.96
CA GLY A 343 -5.24 5.07 7.38
C GLY A 343 -5.30 3.58 7.64
N ALA A 344 -4.17 2.89 7.50
CA ALA A 344 -4.09 1.44 7.50
C ALA A 344 -4.45 0.79 8.84
N ILE A 345 -4.38 1.50 9.96
CA ILE A 345 -4.85 0.98 11.26
C ILE A 345 -6.35 0.69 11.19
N ALA A 346 -7.12 1.55 10.52
CA ALA A 346 -8.54 1.37 10.32
C ALA A 346 -8.85 0.53 9.07
N LEU A 347 -8.29 0.92 7.92
CA LEU A 347 -8.62 0.35 6.62
C LEU A 347 -7.96 -1.00 6.36
N GLY A 348 -6.70 -1.18 6.83
CA GLY A 348 -5.93 -2.39 6.62
C GLY A 348 -4.66 -2.18 5.77
N HIS A 349 -3.77 -3.21 5.76
CA HIS A 349 -2.45 -3.15 5.15
C HIS A 349 -2.12 -4.40 4.31
N PRO A 350 -2.77 -4.58 3.13
CA PRO A 350 -2.34 -5.61 2.17
C PRO A 350 -0.97 -5.21 1.62
N VAL A 351 0.12 -5.84 2.15
CA VAL A 351 1.49 -5.29 2.08
C VAL A 351 1.95 -4.90 0.67
N GLY A 352 1.79 -5.76 -0.33
CA GLY A 352 2.21 -5.48 -1.70
C GLY A 352 1.37 -4.42 -2.43
N ALA A 353 0.12 -4.22 -1.98
CA ALA A 353 -0.83 -3.26 -2.58
C ALA A 353 -0.78 -1.88 -1.91
N SER A 354 -0.44 -1.81 -0.63
CA SER A 354 -0.65 -0.62 0.21
C SER A 354 -0.01 0.65 -0.32
N GLY A 355 1.19 0.55 -0.91
CA GLY A 355 1.84 1.74 -1.47
C GLY A 355 1.07 2.38 -2.62
N CYS A 356 0.47 1.58 -3.50
CA CYS A 356 -0.42 2.09 -4.55
C CYS A 356 -1.76 2.54 -3.96
N ARG A 357 -2.30 1.80 -2.97
CA ARG A 357 -3.56 2.12 -2.30
C ARG A 357 -3.55 3.53 -1.70
N ILE A 358 -2.49 3.91 -0.97
CA ILE A 358 -2.40 5.25 -0.38
C ILE A 358 -2.34 6.33 -1.46
N LEU A 359 -1.65 6.08 -2.58
CA LEU A 359 -1.61 7.03 -3.69
C LEU A 359 -2.98 7.15 -4.38
N VAL A 360 -3.73 6.05 -4.54
CA VAL A 360 -5.10 6.08 -5.08
C VAL A 360 -5.98 6.97 -4.20
N THR A 361 -5.99 6.76 -2.89
CA THR A 361 -6.77 7.56 -1.94
C THR A 361 -6.36 9.03 -1.99
N LEU A 362 -5.05 9.31 -2.02
CA LEU A 362 -4.52 10.68 -2.14
C LEU A 362 -5.05 11.38 -3.41
N LEU A 363 -4.96 10.72 -4.57
CA LEU A 363 -5.40 11.30 -5.84
C LEU A 363 -6.90 11.62 -5.84
N HIS A 364 -7.74 10.73 -5.31
CA HIS A 364 -9.18 10.96 -5.22
C HIS A 364 -9.53 12.07 -4.23
N GLU A 365 -8.87 12.15 -3.07
CA GLU A 365 -9.12 13.22 -2.11
C GLU A 365 -8.60 14.57 -2.62
N MET A 366 -7.47 14.61 -3.33
CA MET A 366 -6.98 15.80 -4.03
C MET A 366 -8.00 16.32 -5.04
N GLN A 367 -8.69 15.45 -5.78
CA GLN A 367 -9.74 15.87 -6.70
C GLN A 367 -10.95 16.44 -5.97
N LYS A 368 -11.39 15.78 -4.89
CA LYS A 368 -12.57 16.20 -4.11
C LYS A 368 -12.40 17.55 -3.41
N ARG A 369 -11.17 17.87 -3.00
CA ARG A 369 -10.86 19.14 -2.30
C ARG A 369 -10.24 20.20 -3.19
N ASP A 370 -10.03 19.94 -4.46
CA ASP A 370 -9.24 20.76 -5.38
C ASP A 370 -7.82 21.05 -4.86
N ALA A 371 -7.27 20.11 -4.09
CA ALA A 371 -5.90 20.18 -3.56
C ALA A 371 -4.89 20.06 -4.71
N LYS A 372 -3.80 20.83 -4.65
CA LYS A 372 -2.83 20.96 -5.75
C LYS A 372 -1.58 20.11 -5.56
N THR A 373 -1.20 19.85 -4.31
CA THR A 373 0.05 19.14 -3.99
C THR A 373 -0.21 18.00 -3.02
N GLY A 374 0.36 16.83 -3.30
CA GLY A 374 0.18 15.66 -2.48
C GLY A 374 1.48 14.86 -2.28
N LEU A 375 1.63 14.29 -1.08
CA LEU A 375 2.71 13.37 -0.71
C LEU A 375 2.11 12.03 -0.31
N ALA A 376 2.55 10.96 -0.96
CA ALA A 376 2.32 9.59 -0.50
C ALA A 376 3.64 9.00 0.03
N THR A 377 3.63 8.41 1.24
CA THR A 377 4.82 7.81 1.85
C THR A 377 4.48 6.62 2.72
N LEU A 378 5.41 5.65 2.80
CA LEU A 378 5.26 4.49 3.68
C LEU A 378 6.60 3.89 4.09
N CYS A 379 6.60 3.25 5.27
CA CYS A 379 7.70 2.44 5.76
C CYS A 379 7.75 1.08 5.05
N ILE A 380 8.91 0.46 5.09
CA ILE A 380 9.21 -0.80 4.43
C ILE A 380 10.02 -1.68 5.39
N GLY A 381 9.59 -2.92 5.57
CA GLY A 381 10.36 -3.92 6.31
C GLY A 381 11.78 -4.06 5.78
N GLY A 382 12.74 -4.28 6.67
CA GLY A 382 14.17 -4.30 6.34
C GLY A 382 14.84 -2.93 6.40
N GLY A 383 14.15 -1.90 6.92
CA GLY A 383 14.73 -0.56 7.17
C GLY A 383 14.73 0.36 5.96
N MET A 384 13.60 0.52 5.30
CA MET A 384 13.47 1.42 4.15
C MET A 384 12.19 2.26 4.23
N GLY A 385 12.07 3.24 3.33
CA GLY A 385 10.85 3.99 3.04
C GLY A 385 10.71 4.25 1.56
N CYS A 386 9.48 4.49 1.11
CA CYS A 386 9.17 4.93 -0.25
C CYS A 386 8.30 6.17 -0.18
N SER A 387 8.59 7.17 -1.02
CA SER A 387 7.81 8.40 -1.11
C SER A 387 7.59 8.81 -2.56
N THR A 388 6.44 9.44 -2.81
CA THR A 388 6.04 9.96 -4.13
C THR A 388 5.35 11.30 -3.95
N ILE A 389 5.76 12.30 -4.74
CA ILE A 389 5.14 13.63 -4.82
C ILE A 389 4.33 13.72 -6.11
N VAL A 390 3.11 14.21 -5.99
CA VAL A 390 2.20 14.48 -7.11
C VAL A 390 1.68 15.91 -7.08
N LYS A 391 1.37 16.45 -8.25
CA LYS A 391 0.75 17.78 -8.40
C LYS A 391 -0.46 17.73 -9.33
N ARG A 392 -1.45 18.56 -9.05
CA ARG A 392 -2.58 18.86 -9.95
C ARG A 392 -2.49 20.30 -10.42
N ASP A 393 -2.85 20.53 -11.67
CA ASP A 393 -2.94 21.88 -12.25
C ASP A 393 -4.16 22.66 -11.73
#